data_1c0a6d7ef8ed48ee743c16fe76bdf450
#
_entry.id   1c0a6d7ef8ed48ee743c16fe76bdf450
#
_cell.length_a   1.000
_cell.length_b   1.000
_cell.length_c   1.000
_cell.angle_alpha   90.00
_cell.angle_beta   90.00
_cell.angle_gamma   90.00
#
_symmetry.space_group_name_H-M   'P 1'
#
loop_
_entity.id
_entity.type
_entity.pdbx_description
1 polymer ?
#
loop_
_entity_poly.entity_id
_entity_poly.type
_entity_poly.pdbx_seq_one_letter_code
_entity_poly.pdbx_strand_id
1 'polypeptide(L)'
;ENSTTAIKNSVNWIDCTVTGMGRGPGNTKTEYLILELEKKKEHLTDLLNLIKNYFDPLKQKHKWGSNPFYYYAGLNSIHPTFVQEMLSDTRFEHGQIYSNLKYLSTVGGRKFSKELISLGKNYYKKINKGDWYPDKVIKNKNVLIFGPGTSTSKYRSKIIKFIKKNKPIVFVLNAINPIPKKYVYANVMCHTLSLLSHIDKYKKSNKYLIMPFSSFSKNIKSRINSKKILNFGLQVKNNSFRFEQNYAVLPNSLAITYALGICTSGECKKIFFAGLDGYDKNSKKKFEMDDVLQNYKLEKKSRKIISITPTNYKIKTIKI
;
A
#
# COMPACT_ATOMS: atom_id res chain seq x y z
N GLU A 1 -6.50 8.85 -30.96
CA GLU A 1 -7.81 9.54 -30.92
C GLU A 1 -7.64 11.04 -30.77
N ASN A 2 -7.01 11.56 -29.67
CA ASN A 2 -6.84 13.01 -29.49
C ASN A 2 -6.09 13.68 -30.64
N SER A 3 -4.98 13.09 -31.09
CA SER A 3 -4.16 13.64 -32.20
C SER A 3 -4.88 13.58 -33.52
N THR A 4 -5.59 12.52 -33.82
CA THR A 4 -6.40 12.41 -35.07
C THR A 4 -7.59 13.36 -35.02
N THR A 5 -8.18 13.57 -33.84
CA THR A 5 -9.22 14.61 -33.67
C THR A 5 -8.66 16.02 -33.88
N ALA A 6 -7.46 16.29 -33.35
CA ALA A 6 -6.80 17.59 -33.56
C ALA A 6 -6.52 17.86 -35.07
N ILE A 7 -6.02 16.83 -35.78
CA ILE A 7 -5.79 16.94 -37.25
C ILE A 7 -7.10 17.26 -38.00
N LYS A 8 -8.18 16.55 -37.67
CA LYS A 8 -9.50 16.81 -38.27
C LYS A 8 -10.01 18.23 -37.99
N ASN A 9 -9.52 18.85 -36.91
CA ASN A 9 -9.85 20.25 -36.59
C ASN A 9 -8.75 21.25 -37.00
N SER A 10 -8.01 20.92 -38.07
CA SER A 10 -7.06 21.82 -38.74
C SER A 10 -5.87 22.28 -37.90
N VAL A 11 -5.38 21.44 -37.00
CA VAL A 11 -4.11 21.69 -36.32
C VAL A 11 -2.95 21.52 -37.30
N ASN A 12 -2.03 22.50 -37.35
CA ASN A 12 -0.91 22.52 -38.30
C ASN A 12 0.27 21.63 -37.86
N TRP A 13 0.44 21.39 -36.57
CA TRP A 13 1.58 20.64 -36.01
C TRP A 13 1.12 19.65 -34.97
N ILE A 14 1.70 18.45 -35.01
CA ILE A 14 1.49 17.41 -33.98
C ILE A 14 2.82 16.83 -33.61
N ASP A 15 3.14 16.97 -32.32
CA ASP A 15 4.30 16.29 -31.74
C ASP A 15 3.95 14.83 -31.44
N CYS A 16 4.90 13.93 -31.78
CA CYS A 16 4.79 12.51 -31.50
C CYS A 16 6.17 11.92 -31.12
N THR A 17 6.16 10.76 -30.55
CA THR A 17 7.39 10.05 -30.18
C THR A 17 7.28 8.58 -30.54
N VAL A 18 8.41 7.96 -30.88
CA VAL A 18 8.47 6.53 -31.17
C VAL A 18 7.96 5.72 -29.96
N THR A 19 7.07 4.77 -30.18
CA THR A 19 6.34 3.99 -29.16
C THR A 19 5.60 4.83 -28.09
N GLY A 20 5.38 6.13 -28.37
CA GLY A 20 4.79 7.05 -27.41
C GLY A 20 5.70 7.35 -26.22
N MET A 21 7.03 7.29 -26.40
CA MET A 21 7.99 7.52 -25.31
C MET A 21 7.73 8.88 -24.64
N GLY A 22 7.54 8.85 -23.33
CA GLY A 22 7.25 10.03 -22.54
C GLY A 22 6.90 9.69 -21.10
N ARG A 23 6.69 10.72 -20.28
CA ARG A 23 6.36 10.53 -18.88
C ARG A 23 4.92 10.01 -18.71
N GLY A 24 4.73 9.09 -17.78
CA GLY A 24 3.40 8.58 -17.40
C GLY A 24 2.71 7.83 -18.54
N PRO A 25 1.52 8.28 -19.01
CA PRO A 25 0.76 7.61 -20.08
C PRO A 25 1.43 7.65 -21.44
N GLY A 26 2.53 8.40 -21.58
CA GLY A 26 3.23 8.58 -22.84
C GLY A 26 2.65 9.66 -23.74
N ASN A 27 3.24 9.78 -24.92
CA ASN A 27 2.87 10.71 -25.98
C ASN A 27 2.12 10.00 -27.10
N THR A 28 1.73 10.76 -28.12
CA THR A 28 1.24 10.24 -29.40
C THR A 28 2.33 9.36 -30.04
N LYS A 29 1.95 8.20 -30.54
CA LYS A 29 2.88 7.25 -31.14
C LYS A 29 3.16 7.61 -32.60
N THR A 30 4.42 7.80 -32.96
CA THR A 30 4.85 8.10 -34.32
C THR A 30 4.39 7.05 -35.31
N GLU A 31 4.60 5.76 -34.98
CA GLU A 31 4.21 4.64 -35.81
C GLU A 31 2.72 4.59 -36.14
N TYR A 32 1.87 5.02 -35.19
CA TYR A 32 0.42 5.07 -35.42
C TYR A 32 0.01 6.25 -36.33
N LEU A 33 0.67 7.42 -36.17
CA LEU A 33 0.39 8.54 -37.05
C LEU A 33 0.82 8.26 -38.51
N ILE A 34 1.97 7.61 -38.68
CA ILE A 34 2.44 7.19 -40.01
C ILE A 34 1.41 6.22 -40.65
N LEU A 35 0.94 5.22 -39.88
CA LEU A 35 -0.04 4.25 -40.36
C LEU A 35 -1.37 4.89 -40.77
N GLU A 36 -1.80 5.97 -40.08
CA GLU A 36 -3.06 6.66 -40.36
C GLU A 36 -2.95 7.74 -41.44
N LEU A 37 -1.84 8.45 -41.50
CA LEU A 37 -1.72 9.66 -42.33
C LEU A 37 -0.95 9.44 -43.62
N GLU A 38 0.03 8.54 -43.66
CA GLU A 38 0.86 8.34 -44.83
C GLU A 38 0.18 7.39 -45.84
N LYS A 39 0.07 7.88 -47.08
CA LYS A 39 -0.40 7.06 -48.23
C LYS A 39 0.65 6.03 -48.65
N LYS A 40 1.95 6.43 -48.64
CA LYS A 40 3.09 5.56 -48.92
C LYS A 40 3.83 5.27 -47.64
N LYS A 41 3.90 4.02 -47.25
CA LYS A 41 4.50 3.59 -45.98
C LYS A 41 5.94 3.10 -46.16
N GLU A 42 6.72 3.80 -46.97
CA GLU A 42 8.06 3.40 -47.41
C GLU A 42 9.03 3.19 -46.23
N HIS A 43 8.98 4.06 -45.22
CA HIS A 43 9.87 4.02 -44.07
C HIS A 43 9.33 3.24 -42.86
N LEU A 44 8.17 2.63 -42.99
CA LEU A 44 7.55 1.92 -41.85
C LEU A 44 8.38 0.70 -41.39
N THR A 45 8.98 -0.03 -42.34
CA THR A 45 9.80 -1.20 -42.01
C THR A 45 11.03 -0.81 -41.18
N ASP A 46 11.71 0.28 -41.54
CA ASP A 46 12.88 0.78 -40.80
C ASP A 46 12.48 1.25 -39.40
N LEU A 47 11.35 1.96 -39.29
CA LEU A 47 10.79 2.38 -38.01
C LEU A 47 10.42 1.16 -37.12
N LEU A 48 9.81 0.12 -37.69
CA LEU A 48 9.47 -1.10 -36.93
C LEU A 48 10.72 -1.85 -36.45
N ASN A 49 11.78 -1.88 -37.27
CA ASN A 49 13.07 -2.44 -36.86
C ASN A 49 13.71 -1.63 -35.74
N LEU A 50 13.66 -0.31 -35.85
CA LEU A 50 14.14 0.60 -34.79
C LEU A 50 13.36 0.38 -33.48
N ILE A 51 12.05 0.24 -33.56
CA ILE A 51 11.18 -0.03 -32.40
C ILE A 51 11.62 -1.34 -31.74
N LYS A 52 11.67 -2.43 -32.49
CA LYS A 52 12.01 -3.76 -31.96
C LYS A 52 13.39 -3.78 -31.30
N ASN A 53 14.39 -3.18 -31.94
CA ASN A 53 15.77 -3.32 -31.49
C ASN A 53 16.14 -2.35 -30.35
N TYR A 54 15.50 -1.19 -30.26
CA TYR A 54 15.89 -0.13 -29.33
C TYR A 54 14.76 0.32 -28.40
N PHE A 55 13.57 0.61 -28.94
CA PHE A 55 12.51 1.21 -28.15
C PHE A 55 11.75 0.21 -27.29
N ASP A 56 11.51 -1.01 -27.74
CA ASP A 56 10.87 -2.04 -26.94
C ASP A 56 11.69 -2.43 -25.70
N PRO A 57 13.00 -2.65 -25.76
CA PRO A 57 13.85 -2.84 -24.59
C PRO A 57 13.82 -1.64 -23.62
N LEU A 58 13.87 -0.39 -24.15
CA LEU A 58 13.76 0.81 -23.34
C LEU A 58 12.41 0.91 -22.66
N LYS A 59 11.33 0.62 -23.37
CA LYS A 59 9.97 0.63 -22.86
C LYS A 59 9.77 -0.40 -21.74
N GLN A 60 10.32 -1.59 -21.90
CA GLN A 60 10.31 -2.61 -20.84
C GLN A 60 11.06 -2.13 -19.59
N LYS A 61 12.19 -1.45 -19.76
CA LYS A 61 12.99 -0.92 -18.66
C LYS A 61 12.32 0.26 -17.96
N HIS A 62 11.80 1.23 -18.70
CA HIS A 62 11.28 2.50 -18.17
C HIS A 62 9.77 2.55 -18.01
N LYS A 63 9.04 1.59 -18.58
CA LYS A 63 7.59 1.34 -18.40
C LYS A 63 6.70 2.55 -18.69
N TRP A 64 7.00 3.33 -19.73
CA TRP A 64 6.07 4.35 -20.20
C TRP A 64 4.90 3.75 -20.99
N GLY A 65 3.85 4.54 -21.13
CA GLY A 65 2.71 4.22 -21.95
C GLY A 65 1.42 4.03 -21.14
N SER A 66 0.32 3.96 -21.87
CA SER A 66 -1.01 3.87 -21.30
C SER A 66 -1.21 2.50 -20.63
N ASN A 67 -1.96 2.51 -19.52
CA ASN A 67 -2.45 1.32 -18.84
C ASN A 67 -3.83 1.62 -18.22
N PRO A 68 -4.55 0.63 -17.68
CA PRO A 68 -5.88 0.85 -17.13
C PRO A 68 -5.96 1.93 -16.03
N PHE A 69 -4.89 2.13 -15.26
CA PHE A 69 -4.87 3.14 -14.20
C PHE A 69 -4.74 4.56 -14.76
N TYR A 70 -3.89 4.76 -15.77
CA TYR A 70 -3.80 6.05 -16.47
C TYR A 70 -5.08 6.36 -17.22
N TYR A 71 -5.71 5.34 -17.84
CA TYR A 71 -7.01 5.51 -18.51
C TYR A 71 -8.08 5.95 -17.50
N TYR A 72 -8.19 5.26 -16.37
CA TYR A 72 -9.12 5.64 -15.30
C TYR A 72 -8.85 7.04 -14.76
N ALA A 73 -7.59 7.40 -14.57
CA ALA A 73 -7.19 8.73 -14.12
C ALA A 73 -7.62 9.82 -15.12
N GLY A 74 -7.42 9.59 -16.42
CA GLY A 74 -7.87 10.50 -17.49
C GLY A 74 -9.39 10.71 -17.47
N LEU A 75 -10.18 9.62 -17.43
CA LEU A 75 -11.64 9.69 -17.36
C LEU A 75 -12.16 10.48 -16.14
N ASN A 76 -11.43 10.49 -15.05
CA ASN A 76 -11.83 11.12 -13.79
C ASN A 76 -11.06 12.41 -13.48
N SER A 77 -10.35 12.98 -14.45
CA SER A 77 -9.55 14.21 -14.28
C SER A 77 -8.56 14.12 -13.10
N ILE A 78 -7.95 12.96 -12.90
CA ILE A 78 -6.93 12.74 -11.87
C ILE A 78 -5.56 12.97 -12.49
N HIS A 79 -4.71 13.75 -11.83
CA HIS A 79 -3.37 14.04 -12.32
C HIS A 79 -2.52 12.76 -12.45
N PRO A 80 -1.89 12.48 -13.62
CA PRO A 80 -1.22 11.21 -13.91
C PRO A 80 -0.04 10.89 -12.97
N THR A 81 0.55 11.89 -12.33
CA THR A 81 1.61 11.67 -11.32
C THR A 81 1.13 10.82 -10.14
N PHE A 82 -0.17 10.85 -9.78
CA PHE A 82 -0.71 9.96 -8.77
C PHE A 82 -0.55 8.48 -9.16
N VAL A 83 -0.86 8.17 -10.42
CA VAL A 83 -0.68 6.81 -10.95
C VAL A 83 0.80 6.44 -10.98
N GLN A 84 1.64 7.34 -11.49
CA GLN A 84 3.08 7.11 -11.60
C GLN A 84 3.72 6.80 -10.25
N GLU A 85 3.44 7.59 -9.23
CA GLU A 85 3.96 7.38 -7.87
C GLU A 85 3.47 6.06 -7.27
N MET A 86 2.18 5.74 -7.41
CA MET A 86 1.64 4.48 -6.89
C MET A 86 2.19 3.25 -7.63
N LEU A 87 2.41 3.33 -8.94
CA LEU A 87 3.02 2.24 -9.72
C LEU A 87 4.51 2.06 -9.44
N SER A 88 5.22 3.14 -9.11
CA SER A 88 6.64 3.08 -8.75
C SER A 88 6.88 2.55 -7.33
N ASP A 89 5.87 2.60 -6.48
CA ASP A 89 5.94 2.13 -5.10
C ASP A 89 5.41 0.69 -4.99
N THR A 90 6.34 -0.25 -4.78
CA THR A 90 6.03 -1.69 -4.68
C THR A 90 5.12 -2.07 -3.52
N ARG A 91 4.82 -1.13 -2.61
CA ARG A 91 3.87 -1.34 -1.49
C ARG A 91 2.41 -1.36 -1.94
N PHE A 92 2.10 -0.78 -3.10
CA PHE A 92 0.74 -0.81 -3.65
C PHE A 92 0.48 -2.06 -4.48
N GLU A 93 -0.61 -2.70 -4.18
CA GLU A 93 -1.22 -3.70 -5.04
C GLU A 93 -2.21 -3.04 -6.01
N HIS A 94 -2.48 -3.66 -7.15
CA HIS A 94 -3.36 -3.11 -8.17
C HIS A 94 -4.76 -2.74 -7.63
N GLY A 95 -5.31 -3.58 -6.74
CA GLY A 95 -6.59 -3.28 -6.09
C GLY A 95 -6.55 -2.04 -5.19
N GLN A 96 -5.42 -1.79 -4.54
CA GLN A 96 -5.21 -0.60 -3.72
C GLN A 96 -5.05 0.65 -4.60
N ILE A 97 -4.31 0.55 -5.70
CA ILE A 97 -4.18 1.65 -6.68
C ILE A 97 -5.56 2.06 -7.18
N TYR A 98 -6.39 1.11 -7.61
CA TYR A 98 -7.75 1.39 -8.06
C TYR A 98 -8.61 2.05 -6.97
N SER A 99 -8.60 1.53 -5.76
CA SER A 99 -9.35 2.11 -4.62
C SER A 99 -8.90 3.54 -4.32
N ASN A 100 -7.60 3.80 -4.42
CA ASN A 100 -7.03 5.14 -4.20
C ASN A 100 -7.43 6.11 -5.32
N LEU A 101 -7.41 5.68 -6.57
CA LEU A 101 -7.87 6.48 -7.71
C LEU A 101 -9.36 6.78 -7.59
N LYS A 102 -10.18 5.80 -7.21
CA LYS A 102 -11.61 6.01 -6.94
C LYS A 102 -11.83 7.05 -5.85
N TYR A 103 -11.05 7.02 -4.77
CA TYR A 103 -11.13 8.07 -3.75
C TYR A 103 -10.70 9.44 -4.29
N LEU A 104 -9.60 9.52 -5.05
CA LEU A 104 -9.12 10.76 -5.66
C LEU A 104 -10.15 11.38 -6.61
N SER A 105 -10.94 10.58 -7.34
CA SER A 105 -12.02 11.07 -8.19
C SER A 105 -13.12 11.78 -7.41
N THR A 106 -13.33 11.42 -6.15
CA THR A 106 -14.37 12.04 -5.30
C THR A 106 -13.90 13.30 -4.56
N VAL A 107 -12.59 13.42 -4.30
CA VAL A 107 -12.03 14.55 -3.53
C VAL A 107 -11.31 15.58 -4.38
N GLY A 108 -11.21 15.37 -5.69
CA GLY A 108 -10.59 16.30 -6.63
C GLY A 108 -9.10 16.06 -6.82
N GLY A 109 -8.73 15.03 -7.56
CA GLY A 109 -7.34 14.69 -7.91
C GLY A 109 -6.72 15.52 -9.05
N ARG A 110 -7.33 16.65 -9.48
CA ARG A 110 -6.85 17.45 -10.61
C ARG A 110 -5.46 18.07 -10.37
N LYS A 111 -5.19 18.49 -9.14
CA LYS A 111 -3.87 19.00 -8.74
C LYS A 111 -3.13 17.91 -7.99
N PHE A 112 -1.89 17.68 -8.40
CA PHE A 112 -1.03 16.75 -7.69
C PHE A 112 -0.68 17.34 -6.31
N SER A 113 -0.94 16.58 -5.25
CA SER A 113 -0.53 16.89 -3.89
C SER A 113 0.33 15.75 -3.34
N LYS A 114 1.58 16.07 -3.04
CA LYS A 114 2.47 15.14 -2.33
C LYS A 114 1.92 14.73 -0.96
N GLU A 115 1.11 15.57 -0.33
CA GLU A 115 0.47 15.26 0.96
C GLU A 115 -0.55 14.14 0.84
N LEU A 116 -1.30 14.07 -0.27
CA LEU A 116 -2.24 12.98 -0.55
C LEU A 116 -1.52 11.67 -0.89
N ILE A 117 -0.34 11.77 -1.53
CA ILE A 117 0.52 10.62 -1.81
C ILE A 117 1.60 10.43 -0.77
N SER A 118 1.86 11.39 0.12
CA SER A 118 3.00 11.26 1.04
C SER A 118 2.90 10.00 1.89
N LEU A 119 3.07 8.99 1.20
CA LEU A 119 3.19 7.60 1.37
C LEU A 119 4.44 7.37 2.20
N GLY A 120 4.37 7.70 3.45
CA GLY A 120 5.21 7.16 4.46
C GLY A 120 6.66 7.66 4.58
N LYS A 121 7.39 7.97 3.53
CA LYS A 121 8.81 8.33 3.69
C LYS A 121 9.06 9.69 4.35
N ASN A 122 8.18 10.66 4.16
CA ASN A 122 8.32 12.02 4.71
C ASN A 122 7.25 12.40 5.73
N TYR A 123 6.15 11.66 5.79
CA TYR A 123 4.99 11.98 6.61
C TYR A 123 5.24 11.78 8.11
N TYR A 124 6.04 10.76 8.45
CA TYR A 124 6.34 10.39 9.82
C TYR A 124 7.77 10.77 10.25
N LYS A 125 8.36 11.84 9.70
CA LYS A 125 9.72 12.29 10.09
C LYS A 125 9.80 12.81 11.51
N LYS A 126 8.73 13.47 11.98
CA LYS A 126 8.67 14.04 13.35
C LYS A 126 7.97 13.04 14.28
N ILE A 127 8.38 13.06 15.55
CA ILE A 127 7.70 12.30 16.61
C ILE A 127 6.37 13.00 16.90
N ASN A 128 5.28 12.30 16.63
CA ASN A 128 3.94 12.69 17.08
C ASN A 128 3.46 11.61 18.03
N LYS A 129 3.50 11.90 19.32
CA LYS A 129 3.01 10.97 20.35
C LYS A 129 1.50 10.74 20.21
N GLY A 130 1.07 9.53 20.50
CA GLY A 130 -0.34 9.21 20.61
C GLY A 130 -0.88 9.53 22.02
N ASP A 131 -2.15 9.24 22.19
CA ASP A 131 -2.86 9.35 23.48
C ASP A 131 -3.40 7.98 23.97
N TRP A 132 -3.20 6.94 23.17
CA TRP A 132 -3.54 5.57 23.53
C TRP A 132 -2.31 4.77 23.94
N TYR A 133 -2.47 4.04 25.03
CA TYR A 133 -1.43 3.22 25.66
C TYR A 133 -1.80 1.73 25.47
N PRO A 134 -1.11 1.00 24.58
CA PRO A 134 -1.46 -0.38 24.26
C PRO A 134 -1.29 -1.36 25.41
N ASP A 135 -0.41 -1.12 26.36
CA ASP A 135 -0.21 -1.95 27.56
C ASP A 135 -1.49 -2.13 28.37
N LYS A 136 -2.34 -1.12 28.47
CA LYS A 136 -3.64 -1.22 29.14
C LYS A 136 -4.56 -2.31 28.57
N VAL A 137 -4.30 -2.76 27.34
CA VAL A 137 -5.13 -3.76 26.65
C VAL A 137 -4.42 -5.08 26.43
N ILE A 138 -3.14 -5.04 26.02
CA ILE A 138 -2.42 -6.23 25.52
C ILE A 138 -1.29 -6.72 26.42
N LYS A 139 -0.98 -6.03 27.52
CA LYS A 139 0.09 -6.44 28.44
C LYS A 139 -0.12 -7.89 28.90
N ASN A 140 0.94 -8.68 28.78
CA ASN A 140 0.96 -10.11 29.11
C ASN A 140 -0.07 -10.99 28.38
N LYS A 141 -0.75 -10.46 27.35
CA LYS A 141 -1.69 -11.23 26.52
C LYS A 141 -1.07 -11.64 25.19
N ASN A 142 -1.58 -12.70 24.60
CA ASN A 142 -1.24 -13.07 23.25
C ASN A 142 -1.96 -12.15 22.26
N VAL A 143 -1.25 -11.74 21.20
CA VAL A 143 -1.83 -10.95 20.10
C VAL A 143 -1.76 -11.79 18.83
N LEU A 144 -2.85 -11.80 18.06
CA LEU A 144 -2.92 -12.43 16.75
C LEU A 144 -3.08 -11.34 15.68
N ILE A 145 -2.12 -11.25 14.77
CA ILE A 145 -2.10 -10.28 13.66
C ILE A 145 -2.48 -11.00 12.37
N PHE A 146 -3.50 -10.47 11.69
CA PHE A 146 -3.95 -10.94 10.39
C PHE A 146 -3.38 -10.11 9.25
N GLY A 147 -2.73 -10.79 8.28
CA GLY A 147 -2.37 -10.25 6.99
C GLY A 147 -3.35 -10.60 5.87
N PRO A 148 -3.08 -10.13 4.62
CA PRO A 148 -3.97 -10.31 3.47
C PRO A 148 -3.82 -11.66 2.75
N GLY A 149 -2.96 -12.55 3.21
CA GLY A 149 -2.63 -13.79 2.53
C GLY A 149 -3.80 -14.76 2.38
N THR A 150 -3.81 -15.52 1.31
CA THR A 150 -4.86 -16.48 0.94
C THR A 150 -5.03 -17.62 1.94
N SER A 151 -3.97 -17.92 2.71
CA SER A 151 -4.01 -18.93 3.77
C SER A 151 -5.06 -18.63 4.84
N THR A 152 -5.47 -17.36 5.03
CA THR A 152 -6.54 -17.00 5.96
C THR A 152 -7.87 -17.64 5.59
N SER A 153 -8.21 -17.68 4.30
CA SER A 153 -9.43 -18.34 3.80
C SER A 153 -9.29 -19.85 3.88
N LYS A 154 -8.15 -20.40 3.43
CA LYS A 154 -7.88 -21.85 3.43
C LYS A 154 -7.91 -22.47 4.83
N TYR A 155 -7.39 -21.79 5.83
CA TYR A 155 -7.31 -22.28 7.22
C TYR A 155 -8.34 -21.63 8.15
N ARG A 156 -9.38 -20.99 7.63
CA ARG A 156 -10.34 -20.17 8.40
C ARG A 156 -10.93 -20.91 9.60
N SER A 157 -11.42 -22.14 9.44
CA SER A 157 -12.03 -22.92 10.52
C SER A 157 -11.05 -23.24 11.64
N LYS A 158 -9.82 -23.60 11.28
CA LYS A 158 -8.75 -23.88 12.26
C LYS A 158 -8.32 -22.62 13.01
N ILE A 159 -8.19 -21.49 12.30
CA ILE A 159 -7.89 -20.19 12.91
C ILE A 159 -8.97 -19.80 13.92
N ILE A 160 -10.25 -19.98 13.58
CA ILE A 160 -11.36 -19.70 14.52
C ILE A 160 -11.30 -20.61 15.74
N LYS A 161 -10.99 -21.90 15.58
CA LYS A 161 -10.77 -22.82 16.71
C LYS A 161 -9.61 -22.33 17.58
N PHE A 162 -8.49 -21.92 16.98
CA PHE A 162 -7.34 -21.36 17.70
C PHE A 162 -7.73 -20.10 18.51
N ILE A 163 -8.49 -19.17 17.91
CA ILE A 163 -8.95 -17.95 18.60
C ILE A 163 -9.84 -18.30 19.80
N LYS A 164 -10.80 -19.22 19.62
CA LYS A 164 -11.69 -19.64 20.72
C LYS A 164 -10.93 -20.27 21.87
N LYS A 165 -9.91 -21.12 21.57
CA LYS A 165 -9.09 -21.82 22.57
C LYS A 165 -8.12 -20.88 23.30
N ASN A 166 -7.41 -20.03 22.56
CA ASN A 166 -6.30 -19.23 23.09
C ASN A 166 -6.69 -17.80 23.46
N LYS A 167 -7.88 -17.34 23.07
CA LYS A 167 -8.44 -16.00 23.35
C LYS A 167 -7.44 -14.84 23.11
N PRO A 168 -6.69 -14.78 21.98
CA PRO A 168 -5.75 -13.70 21.73
C PRO A 168 -6.51 -12.40 21.45
N ILE A 169 -5.85 -11.25 21.68
CA ILE A 169 -6.31 -9.97 21.13
C ILE A 169 -6.04 -9.99 19.62
N VAL A 170 -7.06 -9.74 18.81
CA VAL A 170 -6.97 -9.89 17.36
C VAL A 170 -6.86 -8.53 16.67
N PHE A 171 -5.75 -8.32 15.98
CA PHE A 171 -5.49 -7.19 15.10
C PHE A 171 -5.60 -7.61 13.64
N VAL A 172 -6.25 -6.81 12.81
CA VAL A 172 -6.35 -7.02 11.37
C VAL A 172 -5.66 -5.88 10.66
N LEU A 173 -4.71 -6.19 9.79
CA LEU A 173 -3.98 -5.18 9.02
C LEU A 173 -4.88 -4.62 7.91
N ASN A 174 -4.92 -3.32 7.81
CA ASN A 174 -5.72 -2.60 6.82
C ASN A 174 -7.24 -2.93 6.90
N ALA A 175 -7.96 -2.78 5.77
CA ALA A 175 -9.43 -2.95 5.70
C ALA A 175 -9.89 -4.39 5.38
N ILE A 176 -9.06 -5.38 5.65
CA ILE A 176 -9.34 -6.79 5.35
C ILE A 176 -10.26 -7.36 6.43
N ASN A 177 -11.20 -8.23 6.06
CA ASN A 177 -12.06 -8.94 7.01
C ASN A 177 -11.97 -10.45 6.78
N PRO A 178 -10.87 -11.10 7.14
CA PRO A 178 -10.65 -12.53 6.89
C PRO A 178 -11.48 -13.42 7.81
N ILE A 179 -11.98 -12.89 8.92
CA ILE A 179 -12.75 -13.61 9.96
C ILE A 179 -13.99 -12.82 10.38
N PRO A 180 -14.96 -13.45 11.07
CA PRO A 180 -16.11 -12.75 11.59
C PRO A 180 -15.72 -11.58 12.52
N LYS A 181 -16.37 -10.43 12.32
CA LYS A 181 -16.07 -9.18 13.06
C LYS A 181 -16.07 -9.35 14.58
N LYS A 182 -16.89 -10.26 15.14
CA LYS A 182 -16.96 -10.50 16.59
C LYS A 182 -15.62 -10.87 17.22
N TYR A 183 -14.70 -11.49 16.46
CA TYR A 183 -13.37 -11.86 16.94
C TYR A 183 -12.32 -10.75 16.80
N VAL A 184 -12.60 -9.72 16.02
CA VAL A 184 -11.66 -8.62 15.76
C VAL A 184 -11.74 -7.60 16.88
N TYR A 185 -10.61 -7.28 17.49
CA TYR A 185 -10.49 -6.17 18.42
C TYR A 185 -10.31 -4.85 17.69
N ALA A 186 -9.31 -4.77 16.82
CA ALA A 186 -9.00 -3.54 16.07
C ALA A 186 -8.47 -3.82 14.67
N ASN A 187 -8.71 -2.87 13.76
CA ASN A 187 -7.94 -2.73 12.54
C ASN A 187 -6.71 -1.88 12.81
N VAL A 188 -5.56 -2.25 12.22
CA VAL A 188 -4.28 -1.51 12.35
C VAL A 188 -3.92 -0.94 11.00
N MET A 189 -3.70 0.37 10.95
CA MET A 189 -3.38 1.08 9.72
C MET A 189 -2.50 2.30 9.99
N CYS A 190 -1.51 2.53 9.15
CA CYS A 190 -0.67 3.73 9.21
C CYS A 190 -0.58 4.47 7.87
N HIS A 191 -1.20 3.95 6.82
CA HIS A 191 -1.10 4.49 5.47
C HIS A 191 -2.27 5.42 5.16
N THR A 192 -2.00 6.73 5.03
CA THR A 192 -3.01 7.78 4.92
C THR A 192 -3.97 7.59 3.75
N LEU A 193 -3.44 7.37 2.55
CA LEU A 193 -4.28 7.25 1.36
C LEU A 193 -5.17 6.01 1.41
N SER A 194 -4.63 4.86 1.83
CA SER A 194 -5.42 3.63 2.03
C SER A 194 -6.48 3.79 3.11
N LEU A 195 -6.21 4.59 4.15
CA LEU A 195 -7.20 4.93 5.16
C LEU A 195 -8.36 5.72 4.54
N LEU A 196 -8.03 6.79 3.84
CA LEU A 196 -9.04 7.68 3.25
C LEU A 196 -9.88 6.97 2.18
N SER A 197 -9.27 6.09 1.38
CA SER A 197 -9.98 5.30 0.37
C SER A 197 -10.95 4.26 0.95
N HIS A 198 -10.79 3.90 2.23
CA HIS A 198 -11.66 2.95 2.92
C HIS A 198 -12.42 3.56 4.11
N ILE A 199 -12.45 4.89 4.22
CA ILE A 199 -13.01 5.60 5.37
C ILE A 199 -14.45 5.19 5.68
N ASP A 200 -15.29 5.01 4.66
CA ASP A 200 -16.68 4.62 4.84
C ASP A 200 -16.85 3.22 5.43
N LYS A 201 -15.93 2.29 5.09
CA LYS A 201 -15.89 0.96 5.72
C LYS A 201 -15.57 1.06 7.21
N TYR A 202 -14.66 1.95 7.58
CA TYR A 202 -14.28 2.17 8.98
C TYR A 202 -15.38 2.90 9.76
N LYS A 203 -16.01 3.91 9.18
CA LYS A 203 -17.15 4.61 9.79
C LYS A 203 -18.33 3.67 10.11
N LYS A 204 -18.60 2.72 9.21
CA LYS A 204 -19.63 1.68 9.38
C LYS A 204 -19.17 0.53 10.30
N SER A 205 -17.90 0.48 10.68
CA SER A 205 -17.38 -0.55 11.58
C SER A 205 -17.59 -0.15 13.04
N ASN A 206 -18.01 -1.12 13.86
CA ASN A 206 -18.08 -0.95 15.31
C ASN A 206 -16.75 -1.33 16.00
N LYS A 207 -15.68 -1.58 15.25
CA LYS A 207 -14.36 -1.99 15.77
C LYS A 207 -13.42 -0.79 15.91
N TYR A 208 -12.47 -0.93 16.82
CA TYR A 208 -11.41 0.08 16.96
C TYR A 208 -10.54 0.16 15.70
N LEU A 209 -10.01 1.36 15.46
CA LEU A 209 -9.02 1.62 14.44
C LEU A 209 -7.77 2.19 15.10
N ILE A 210 -6.69 1.41 15.10
CA ILE A 210 -5.39 1.85 15.61
C ILE A 210 -4.63 2.52 14.47
N MET A 211 -4.27 3.79 14.67
CA MET A 211 -3.58 4.60 13.66
C MET A 211 -2.82 5.76 14.30
N PRO A 212 -1.78 6.31 13.64
CA PRO A 212 -1.03 7.47 14.14
C PRO A 212 -1.80 8.77 13.88
N PHE A 213 -2.98 8.92 14.51
CA PHE A 213 -3.94 9.98 14.25
C PHE A 213 -3.37 11.38 14.50
N SER A 214 -2.51 11.54 15.51
CA SER A 214 -1.81 12.80 15.81
C SER A 214 -0.99 13.33 14.62
N SER A 215 -0.50 12.44 13.77
CA SER A 215 0.33 12.81 12.62
C SER A 215 -0.47 13.44 11.47
N PHE A 216 -1.78 13.30 11.42
CA PHE A 216 -2.58 13.79 10.30
C PHE A 216 -2.92 15.27 10.41
N SER A 217 -3.03 15.94 9.25
CA SER A 217 -3.48 17.33 9.16
C SER A 217 -4.93 17.48 9.64
N LYS A 218 -5.31 18.71 10.04
CA LYS A 218 -6.69 19.01 10.49
C LYS A 218 -7.74 18.59 9.45
N ASN A 219 -7.48 18.83 8.16
CA ASN A 219 -8.37 18.44 7.06
C ASN A 219 -8.58 16.91 6.95
N ILE A 220 -7.52 16.13 7.16
CA ILE A 220 -7.63 14.66 7.17
C ILE A 220 -8.38 14.20 8.42
N LYS A 221 -8.05 14.76 9.58
CA LYS A 221 -8.70 14.43 10.86
C LYS A 221 -10.22 14.65 10.82
N SER A 222 -10.69 15.76 10.25
CA SER A 222 -12.12 16.05 10.13
C SER A 222 -12.89 15.02 9.30
N ARG A 223 -12.24 14.41 8.32
CA ARG A 223 -12.84 13.35 7.48
C ARG A 223 -12.92 11.99 8.18
N ILE A 224 -12.04 11.75 9.16
CA ILE A 224 -11.91 10.45 9.84
C ILE A 224 -12.83 10.36 11.06
N ASN A 225 -13.59 11.38 11.39
CA ASN A 225 -14.38 11.48 12.63
C ASN A 225 -14.99 10.14 13.05
N SER A 226 -14.30 9.41 13.92
CA SER A 226 -14.71 8.13 14.49
C SER A 226 -14.41 8.14 15.98
N LYS A 227 -15.43 7.85 16.78
CA LYS A 227 -15.31 7.70 18.25
C LYS A 227 -14.45 6.50 18.69
N LYS A 228 -13.96 5.68 17.75
CA LYS A 228 -13.23 4.42 18.02
C LYS A 228 -11.79 4.42 17.53
N ILE A 229 -11.17 5.60 17.46
CA ILE A 229 -9.75 5.72 17.10
C ILE A 229 -8.91 5.47 18.36
N LEU A 230 -7.92 4.59 18.21
CA LEU A 230 -6.87 4.37 19.17
C LEU A 230 -5.58 4.98 18.57
N ASN A 231 -5.22 6.17 19.05
CA ASN A 231 -4.14 6.96 18.50
C ASN A 231 -2.80 6.53 19.10
N PHE A 232 -2.06 5.71 18.38
CA PHE A 232 -0.69 5.31 18.72
C PHE A 232 0.29 5.99 17.77
N GLY A 233 1.26 6.72 18.30
CA GLY A 233 2.18 7.54 17.50
C GLY A 233 3.16 6.73 16.67
N LEU A 234 3.61 7.31 15.55
CA LEU A 234 4.60 6.70 14.65
C LEU A 234 5.62 7.74 14.20
N GLN A 235 6.90 7.38 14.31
CA GLN A 235 7.99 8.02 13.58
C GLN A 235 8.67 6.99 12.68
N VAL A 236 9.04 7.39 11.46
CA VAL A 236 9.83 6.54 10.56
C VAL A 236 11.27 7.07 10.51
N LYS A 237 12.20 6.19 10.87
CA LYS A 237 13.65 6.42 10.80
C LYS A 237 14.32 5.13 10.35
N ASN A 238 15.04 5.17 9.22
CA ASN A 238 15.71 4.01 8.66
C ASN A 238 16.53 3.25 9.71
N ASN A 239 16.51 1.94 9.64
CA ASN A 239 17.26 1.01 10.50
C ASN A 239 17.10 1.25 12.00
N SER A 240 15.94 1.75 12.43
CA SER A 240 15.69 2.06 13.84
C SER A 240 14.42 1.39 14.34
N PHE A 241 14.53 0.73 15.48
CA PHE A 241 13.39 0.31 16.29
C PHE A 241 13.52 0.95 17.68
N ARG A 242 12.50 1.68 18.11
CA ARG A 242 12.37 2.17 19.48
C ARG A 242 10.91 2.11 19.87
N PHE A 243 10.66 1.50 21.02
CA PHE A 243 9.32 1.20 21.51
C PHE A 243 9.06 2.01 22.77
N GLU A 244 8.15 2.96 22.67
CA GLU A 244 7.73 3.84 23.75
C GLU A 244 6.27 3.57 24.12
N GLN A 245 5.81 4.07 25.24
CA GLN A 245 4.48 3.74 25.77
C GLN A 245 3.32 4.05 24.82
N ASN A 246 3.38 5.16 24.06
CA ASN A 246 2.30 5.65 23.22
C ASN A 246 2.75 6.03 21.79
N TYR A 247 3.97 5.64 21.40
CA TYR A 247 4.48 5.76 20.03
C TYR A 247 5.62 4.77 19.79
N ALA A 248 5.96 4.56 18.52
CA ALA A 248 7.17 3.82 18.15
C ALA A 248 7.95 4.56 17.05
N VAL A 249 9.29 4.38 17.06
CA VAL A 249 10.17 4.72 15.96
C VAL A 249 10.47 3.44 15.20
N LEU A 250 10.18 3.41 13.90
CA LEU A 250 10.21 2.19 13.10
C LEU A 250 10.95 2.43 11.77
N PRO A 251 11.55 1.42 11.14
CA PRO A 251 12.34 1.58 9.91
C PRO A 251 11.49 1.99 8.72
N ASN A 252 10.21 1.68 8.72
CA ASN A 252 9.27 2.00 7.66
C ASN A 252 7.83 2.13 8.19
N SER A 253 6.90 2.53 7.32
CA SER A 253 5.47 2.67 7.63
C SER A 253 4.62 1.51 7.10
N LEU A 254 5.14 0.29 7.08
CA LEU A 254 4.32 -0.88 6.79
C LEU A 254 3.35 -1.14 7.93
N ALA A 255 2.12 -1.52 7.61
CA ALA A 255 1.10 -1.82 8.63
C ALA A 255 1.54 -2.95 9.59
N ILE A 256 2.30 -3.93 9.08
CA ILE A 256 2.86 -5.01 9.90
C ILE A 256 3.95 -4.49 10.84
N THR A 257 4.88 -3.65 10.37
CA THR A 257 5.92 -3.06 11.22
C THR A 257 5.30 -2.19 12.31
N TYR A 258 4.26 -1.44 11.97
CA TYR A 258 3.51 -0.64 12.94
C TYR A 258 2.79 -1.51 13.97
N ALA A 259 2.16 -2.63 13.55
CA ALA A 259 1.55 -3.58 14.47
C ALA A 259 2.59 -4.24 15.41
N LEU A 260 3.79 -4.55 14.91
CA LEU A 260 4.90 -5.05 15.76
C LEU A 260 5.31 -3.98 16.79
N GLY A 261 5.39 -2.71 16.38
CA GLY A 261 5.64 -1.58 17.27
C GLY A 261 4.62 -1.49 18.39
N ILE A 262 3.33 -1.54 18.08
CA ILE A 262 2.22 -1.54 19.04
C ILE A 262 2.33 -2.71 20.01
N CYS A 263 2.54 -3.93 19.48
CA CYS A 263 2.62 -5.15 20.28
C CYS A 263 3.79 -5.11 21.28
N THR A 264 4.94 -4.57 20.83
CA THR A 264 6.14 -4.47 21.67
C THR A 264 5.98 -3.39 22.73
N SER A 265 5.51 -2.19 22.34
CA SER A 265 5.20 -1.08 23.25
C SER A 265 4.17 -1.48 24.30
N GLY A 266 3.20 -2.30 23.92
CA GLY A 266 2.15 -2.78 24.83
C GLY A 266 2.55 -4.03 25.64
N GLU A 267 3.81 -4.46 25.58
CA GLU A 267 4.35 -5.58 26.37
C GLU A 267 3.52 -6.87 26.22
N CYS A 268 3.08 -7.19 24.98
CA CYS A 268 2.35 -8.43 24.76
C CYS A 268 3.20 -9.67 25.07
N LYS A 269 2.57 -10.81 25.40
CA LYS A 269 3.26 -12.06 25.75
C LYS A 269 3.91 -12.71 24.52
N LYS A 270 3.14 -12.91 23.46
CA LYS A 270 3.58 -13.48 22.17
C LYS A 270 2.76 -12.88 21.04
N ILE A 271 3.36 -12.83 19.85
CA ILE A 271 2.71 -12.40 18.62
C ILE A 271 2.48 -13.61 17.74
N PHE A 272 1.23 -13.86 17.35
CA PHE A 272 0.87 -14.85 16.36
C PHE A 272 0.55 -14.19 15.03
N PHE A 273 0.94 -14.82 13.94
CA PHE A 273 0.62 -14.38 12.58
C PHE A 273 -0.33 -15.35 11.88
N ALA A 274 -1.29 -14.83 11.16
CA ALA A 274 -2.12 -15.56 10.22
C ALA A 274 -2.24 -14.77 8.91
N GLY A 275 -2.13 -15.43 7.75
CA GLY A 275 -2.24 -14.76 6.45
C GLY A 275 -1.07 -13.84 6.10
N LEU A 276 0.09 -14.07 6.68
CA LEU A 276 1.35 -13.49 6.25
C LEU A 276 2.14 -14.56 5.48
N ASP A 277 1.58 -14.96 4.33
CA ASP A 277 2.06 -16.11 3.54
C ASP A 277 3.43 -15.85 2.93
N GLY A 278 3.76 -14.59 2.70
CA GLY A 278 5.00 -14.15 2.06
C GLY A 278 4.80 -13.75 0.60
N TYR A 279 5.77 -13.04 0.08
CA TYR A 279 5.85 -12.63 -1.32
C TYR A 279 6.75 -13.58 -2.10
N ASP A 280 6.73 -13.47 -3.43
CA ASP A 280 7.60 -14.23 -4.33
C ASP A 280 9.08 -14.00 -3.97
N LYS A 281 9.90 -15.07 -4.12
CA LYS A 281 11.30 -15.08 -3.64
C LYS A 281 12.14 -13.88 -4.12
N ASN A 282 11.91 -13.41 -5.33
CA ASN A 282 12.69 -12.33 -5.96
C ASN A 282 12.00 -10.95 -5.87
N SER A 283 10.92 -10.82 -5.12
CA SER A 283 10.22 -9.53 -5.01
C SER A 283 10.90 -8.58 -4.03
N LYS A 284 10.96 -7.29 -4.35
CA LYS A 284 11.45 -6.24 -3.43
C LYS A 284 10.68 -6.23 -2.11
N LYS A 285 9.38 -6.54 -2.15
CA LYS A 285 8.50 -6.64 -0.96
C LYS A 285 8.98 -7.74 -0.01
N LYS A 286 9.46 -8.87 -0.56
CA LYS A 286 9.98 -9.96 0.26
C LYS A 286 11.24 -9.53 0.98
N PHE A 287 12.19 -8.91 0.27
CA PHE A 287 13.42 -8.41 0.88
C PHE A 287 13.15 -7.39 1.97
N GLU A 288 12.27 -6.41 1.71
CA GLU A 288 11.86 -5.40 2.70
C GLU A 288 11.25 -6.06 3.96
N MET A 289 10.43 -7.07 3.77
CA MET A 289 9.77 -7.76 4.89
C MET A 289 10.71 -8.68 5.66
N ASP A 290 11.61 -9.38 4.96
CA ASP A 290 12.64 -10.23 5.59
C ASP A 290 13.58 -9.36 6.44
N ASP A 291 14.01 -8.20 5.92
CA ASP A 291 14.84 -7.23 6.64
C ASP A 291 14.14 -6.72 7.91
N VAL A 292 12.88 -6.32 7.79
CA VAL A 292 12.06 -5.89 8.95
C VAL A 292 12.00 -6.99 10.03
N LEU A 293 11.70 -8.22 9.64
CA LEU A 293 11.55 -9.32 10.58
C LEU A 293 12.88 -9.73 11.22
N GLN A 294 13.97 -9.69 10.45
CA GLN A 294 15.31 -10.00 10.94
C GLN A 294 15.77 -8.93 11.94
N ASN A 295 15.70 -7.66 11.57
CA ASN A 295 16.11 -6.55 12.45
C ASN A 295 15.23 -6.48 13.70
N TYR A 296 13.91 -6.70 13.56
CA TYR A 296 13.03 -6.75 14.72
C TYR A 296 13.42 -7.84 15.71
N LYS A 297 13.84 -9.04 15.26
CA LYS A 297 14.27 -10.14 16.13
C LYS A 297 15.53 -9.81 16.92
N LEU A 298 16.40 -8.94 16.40
CA LEU A 298 17.64 -8.52 17.08
C LEU A 298 17.37 -7.51 18.21
N GLU A 299 16.20 -6.90 18.24
CA GLU A 299 15.84 -5.92 19.25
C GLU A 299 15.63 -6.59 20.63
N LYS A 300 16.26 -6.03 21.67
CA LYS A 300 16.17 -6.56 23.06
C LYS A 300 14.73 -6.66 23.58
N LYS A 301 13.86 -5.71 23.17
CA LYS A 301 12.44 -5.68 23.58
C LYS A 301 11.54 -6.49 22.64
N SER A 302 12.07 -7.11 21.57
CA SER A 302 11.24 -7.84 20.60
C SER A 302 10.42 -8.95 21.26
N ARG A 303 9.24 -9.20 20.69
CA ARG A 303 8.35 -10.26 21.18
C ARG A 303 8.45 -11.49 20.29
N LYS A 304 8.31 -12.66 20.86
CA LYS A 304 8.36 -13.92 20.10
C LYS A 304 7.24 -13.96 19.07
N ILE A 305 7.61 -14.12 17.78
CA ILE A 305 6.68 -14.23 16.66
C ILE A 305 6.51 -15.70 16.28
N ILE A 306 5.26 -16.15 16.08
CA ILE A 306 4.91 -17.51 15.67
C ILE A 306 3.83 -17.43 14.60
N SER A 307 4.04 -18.05 13.44
CA SER A 307 2.98 -18.18 12.43
C SER A 307 2.08 -19.37 12.73
N ILE A 308 0.76 -19.18 12.60
CA ILE A 308 -0.25 -20.24 12.71
C ILE A 308 -0.78 -20.68 11.36
N THR A 309 -0.31 -20.04 10.27
CA THR A 309 -0.56 -20.44 8.88
C THR A 309 0.78 -20.61 8.17
N PRO A 310 0.83 -21.32 7.04
CA PRO A 310 2.05 -21.40 6.23
C PRO A 310 2.59 -20.02 5.86
N THR A 311 3.91 -19.89 5.83
CA THR A 311 4.58 -18.63 5.48
C THR A 311 5.95 -18.90 4.85
N ASN A 312 6.35 -18.04 3.91
CA ASN A 312 7.68 -18.06 3.27
C ASN A 312 8.72 -17.23 4.06
N TYR A 313 8.33 -16.64 5.19
CA TYR A 313 9.26 -15.91 6.05
C TYR A 313 9.96 -16.85 7.04
N LYS A 314 11.20 -16.52 7.44
CA LYS A 314 11.99 -17.27 8.41
C LYS A 314 11.47 -17.06 9.84
N ILE A 315 10.24 -17.52 10.11
CA ILE A 315 9.61 -17.49 11.45
C ILE A 315 9.10 -18.88 11.82
N LYS A 316 9.07 -19.17 13.12
CA LYS A 316 8.54 -20.45 13.62
C LYS A 316 7.08 -20.59 13.24
N THR A 317 6.73 -21.71 12.61
CA THR A 317 5.33 -22.05 12.26
C THR A 317 4.86 -23.19 13.16
N ILE A 318 3.63 -23.12 13.62
CA ILE A 318 2.96 -24.19 14.35
C ILE A 318 1.73 -24.66 13.55
N LYS A 319 1.47 -25.96 13.56
CA LYS A 319 0.23 -26.52 12.99
C LYS A 319 -0.93 -26.24 13.96
N ILE A 320 -2.05 -25.74 13.42
CA ILE A 320 -3.31 -25.51 14.15
C ILE A 320 -4.42 -26.43 13.66
#